data_5609422a5488467ed5b5524315a40587
#
_entry.id   5609422a5488467ed5b5524315a40587
#
_cell.length_a   1.000
_cell.length_b   1.000
_cell.length_c   1.000
_cell.angle_alpha   90.00
_cell.angle_beta   90.00
_cell.angle_gamma   90.00
#
_symmetry.space_group_name_H-M   'P 1'
#
loop_
_entity.id
_entity.type
_entity.pdbx_description
1 polymer ?
#
loop_
_entity_poly.entity_id
_entity_poly.type
_entity_poly.pdbx_seq_one_letter_code
_entity_poly.pdbx_strand_id
1 'polypeptide(L)'
;MGPFDSSSPEDGRPGVVKRADDVERQRVAAGTATETQVLFGAGDGVPNFAMRRFIMGEGGGMPRHTNTVEHEQFVLRGRARVGIGGTVHEVGPSDVLYIPAGVPHFYEVVEAPFEFLCMVPNGPDQIEILEDR
;
A
#
# COMPACT_ATOMS: atom_id res chain seq x y z
N MET A 1 -23.83 -24.91 -2.29
CA MET A 1 -22.85 -24.22 -1.67
C MET A 1 -22.47 -23.04 -2.46
N GLY A 2 -22.13 -22.08 -1.92
CA GLY A 2 -21.84 -20.89 -2.64
C GLY A 2 -20.55 -20.97 -3.38
N PRO A 3 -20.11 -19.85 -3.83
CA PRO A 3 -18.90 -19.81 -4.60
C PRO A 3 -17.67 -20.20 -3.81
N PHE A 4 -17.80 -20.26 -2.50
CA PHE A 4 -16.65 -20.58 -1.76
C PHE A 4 -16.69 -22.03 -1.42
N ASP A 5 -15.88 -22.79 -2.08
CA ASP A 5 -15.83 -24.19 -1.83
C ASP A 5 -14.83 -24.45 -0.74
N SER A 6 -15.30 -24.46 0.46
CA SER A 6 -14.43 -24.60 1.56
C SER A 6 -13.81 -25.94 1.65
N SER A 7 -14.23 -26.85 0.79
CA SER A 7 -13.66 -28.15 0.88
C SER A 7 -12.42 -28.29 0.11
N SER A 8 -11.97 -27.26 -0.58
CA SER A 8 -10.93 -27.45 -1.43
C SER A 8 -9.61 -27.12 -0.95
N PRO A 9 -9.23 -26.87 0.13
CA PRO A 9 -7.93 -26.50 0.42
C PRO A 9 -7.01 -27.65 0.40
N GLU A 10 -6.64 -28.01 -0.73
CA GLU A 10 -5.71 -29.04 -0.83
C GLU A 10 -4.50 -28.75 -0.07
N ASP A 11 -4.15 -27.48 0.06
CA ASP A 11 -2.98 -27.11 0.79
C ASP A 11 -3.24 -27.14 2.27
N GLY A 12 -4.49 -27.26 2.71
CA GLY A 12 -4.79 -27.36 4.12
C GLY A 12 -4.45 -26.14 4.93
N ARG A 13 -4.20 -25.02 4.32
CA ARG A 13 -3.82 -23.87 5.11
C ARG A 13 -5.02 -23.22 5.73
N PRO A 14 -4.95 -22.91 7.02
CA PRO A 14 -6.07 -22.23 7.68
C PRO A 14 -6.05 -20.76 7.35
N GLY A 15 -7.18 -20.14 7.49
CA GLY A 15 -7.23 -18.69 7.47
C GLY A 15 -6.51 -18.12 8.69
N VAL A 16 -6.11 -16.87 8.62
CA VAL A 16 -5.31 -16.25 9.66
C VAL A 16 -5.94 -14.92 10.04
N VAL A 17 -6.02 -14.65 11.34
CA VAL A 17 -6.44 -13.35 11.84
C VAL A 17 -5.36 -12.83 12.74
N LYS A 18 -4.96 -11.58 12.55
CA LYS A 18 -4.00 -10.95 13.43
C LYS A 18 -4.37 -9.48 13.57
N ARG A 19 -3.81 -8.82 14.55
CA ARG A 19 -4.10 -7.41 14.76
C ARG A 19 -3.05 -6.60 14.03
N ALA A 20 -3.48 -5.63 13.25
CA ALA A 20 -2.56 -4.80 12.50
C ALA A 20 -1.53 -4.13 13.40
N ASP A 21 -1.96 -3.70 14.59
CA ASP A 21 -1.03 -2.99 15.46
C ASP A 21 0.06 -3.87 16.00
N ASP A 22 -0.08 -5.18 15.90
CA ASP A 22 0.96 -6.09 16.37
C ASP A 22 2.01 -6.34 15.29
N VAL A 23 1.81 -5.87 14.08
CA VAL A 23 2.75 -6.09 13.00
C VAL A 23 3.83 -5.01 13.06
N GLU A 24 5.07 -5.42 12.89
CA GLU A 24 6.17 -4.50 13.01
C GLU A 24 6.12 -3.42 11.97
N ARG A 25 6.43 -2.18 12.34
CA ARG A 25 6.52 -1.07 11.40
C ARG A 25 7.95 -0.95 10.92
N GLN A 26 8.11 -0.70 9.64
CA GLN A 26 9.41 -0.54 9.05
C GLN A 26 9.47 0.82 8.39
N ARG A 27 10.61 1.52 8.55
CA ARG A 27 10.75 2.80 7.93
C ARG A 27 10.92 2.64 6.45
N VAL A 28 10.30 3.48 5.67
CA VAL A 28 10.43 3.48 4.22
C VAL A 28 11.53 4.47 3.88
N ALA A 29 12.67 3.95 3.43
CA ALA A 29 13.86 4.78 3.24
C ALA A 29 13.66 5.86 2.20
N ALA A 30 12.91 5.57 1.15
CA ALA A 30 12.70 6.55 0.09
C ALA A 30 11.74 7.66 0.50
N GLY A 31 10.99 7.47 1.56
CA GLY A 31 9.99 8.45 1.98
C GLY A 31 10.48 9.31 3.11
N THR A 32 9.67 10.30 3.46
CA THR A 32 9.91 11.16 4.60
C THR A 32 8.82 10.85 5.62
N ALA A 33 9.20 10.65 6.88
CA ALA A 33 8.26 10.37 7.97
C ALA A 33 7.26 9.30 7.58
N THR A 34 7.71 8.26 6.91
CA THR A 34 6.85 7.24 6.34
C THR A 34 7.27 5.88 6.85
N GLU A 35 6.28 5.11 7.31
CA GLU A 35 6.47 3.74 7.76
C GLU A 35 5.50 2.83 7.05
N THR A 36 5.82 1.55 6.98
CA THR A 36 4.96 0.56 6.40
C THR A 36 4.88 -0.68 7.27
N GLN A 37 3.76 -1.36 7.21
CA GLN A 37 3.58 -2.65 7.85
C GLN A 37 3.16 -3.62 6.74
N VAL A 38 3.84 -4.74 6.62
CA VAL A 38 3.39 -5.80 5.71
C VAL A 38 2.41 -6.63 6.51
N LEU A 39 1.12 -6.35 6.34
CA LEU A 39 0.11 -7.05 7.13
C LEU A 39 0.00 -8.51 6.71
N PHE A 40 -0.02 -8.76 5.41
CA PHE A 40 0.10 -10.10 4.85
C PHE A 40 0.92 -9.99 3.58
N GLY A 41 1.86 -10.87 3.41
CA GLY A 41 2.68 -10.87 2.22
C GLY A 41 3.16 -12.25 1.89
N ALA A 42 4.02 -12.35 0.89
CA ALA A 42 4.49 -13.66 0.43
C ALA A 42 5.15 -14.43 1.56
N GLY A 43 5.83 -13.74 2.47
CA GLY A 43 6.46 -14.40 3.60
C GLY A 43 5.48 -15.05 4.55
N ASP A 44 4.20 -14.66 4.50
CA ASP A 44 3.17 -15.27 5.32
C ASP A 44 2.46 -16.40 4.60
N GLY A 45 2.85 -16.69 3.39
CA GLY A 45 2.24 -17.77 2.64
C GLY A 45 0.99 -17.41 1.87
N VAL A 46 0.62 -16.12 1.81
CA VAL A 46 -0.53 -15.75 0.98
C VAL A 46 -0.12 -15.80 -0.49
N PRO A 47 -0.95 -16.36 -1.35
CA PRO A 47 -0.46 -16.70 -2.68
C PRO A 47 -0.55 -15.62 -3.75
N ASN A 48 -1.47 -14.70 -3.64
CA ASN A 48 -1.77 -13.84 -4.78
C ASN A 48 -1.39 -12.38 -4.60
N PHE A 49 -1.70 -11.77 -3.48
CA PHE A 49 -1.33 -10.37 -3.32
C PHE A 49 -1.02 -10.07 -1.86
N ALA A 50 -0.29 -9.00 -1.66
CA ALA A 50 0.09 -8.54 -0.34
C ALA A 50 -0.80 -7.40 0.10
N MET A 51 -0.98 -7.26 1.39
CA MET A 51 -1.71 -6.14 1.98
C MET A 51 -0.75 -5.42 2.90
N ARG A 52 -0.55 -4.14 2.64
CA ARG A 52 0.36 -3.32 3.43
C ARG A 52 -0.40 -2.13 3.98
N ARG A 53 0.05 -1.60 5.11
CA ARG A 53 -0.47 -0.36 5.65
C ARG A 53 0.67 0.64 5.65
N PHE A 54 0.41 1.82 5.12
CA PHE A 54 1.40 2.90 5.15
C PHE A 54 0.92 3.96 6.12
N ILE A 55 1.85 4.52 6.88
CA ILE A 55 1.57 5.55 7.86
C ILE A 55 2.56 6.68 7.61
N MET A 56 2.05 7.84 7.23
CA MET A 56 2.88 8.99 6.92
C MET A 56 2.59 10.09 7.92
N GLY A 57 3.63 10.58 8.58
CA GLY A 57 3.49 11.62 9.59
C GLY A 57 3.52 13.01 9.01
N GLU A 58 3.58 13.99 9.91
CA GLU A 58 3.55 15.37 9.49
C GLU A 58 4.76 15.69 8.64
N GLY A 59 4.57 16.40 7.55
CA GLY A 59 5.63 16.71 6.61
C GLY A 59 6.05 15.52 5.77
N GLY A 60 5.31 14.42 5.88
CA GLY A 60 5.72 13.17 5.24
C GLY A 60 5.24 13.00 3.84
N GLY A 61 5.64 11.90 3.25
CA GLY A 61 5.24 11.55 1.91
C GLY A 61 6.29 10.74 1.19
N MET A 62 6.06 10.57 -0.09
CA MET A 62 7.00 9.85 -0.96
C MET A 62 7.29 10.71 -2.17
N PRO A 63 8.53 10.76 -2.60
CA PRO A 63 8.86 11.52 -3.81
C PRO A 63 8.26 10.84 -5.03
N ARG A 64 8.28 11.54 -6.15
CA ARG A 64 7.77 11.00 -7.37
C ARG A 64 8.57 9.77 -7.76
N HIS A 65 7.89 8.68 -8.01
CA HIS A 65 8.54 7.40 -8.28
C HIS A 65 7.63 6.49 -9.08
N THR A 66 8.19 5.43 -9.60
CA THR A 66 7.42 4.39 -10.28
C THR A 66 7.63 3.06 -9.58
N ASN A 67 6.66 2.18 -9.73
CA ASN A 67 6.77 0.81 -9.28
C ASN A 67 6.43 -0.09 -10.45
N THR A 68 6.98 -1.28 -10.48
CA THR A 68 6.69 -2.21 -11.56
C THR A 68 5.39 -2.96 -11.35
N VAL A 69 4.76 -2.81 -10.17
CA VAL A 69 3.47 -3.46 -9.89
C VAL A 69 2.41 -2.41 -9.66
N GLU A 70 1.17 -2.78 -9.93
CA GLU A 70 0.06 -1.87 -9.68
C GLU A 70 -0.29 -1.80 -8.21
N HIS A 71 -0.96 -0.75 -7.81
CA HIS A 71 -1.40 -0.56 -6.43
C HIS A 71 -2.87 -0.26 -6.39
N GLU A 72 -3.60 -0.90 -5.46
CA GLU A 72 -4.96 -0.51 -5.13
C GLU A 72 -4.94 -0.07 -3.68
N GLN A 73 -5.49 1.09 -3.37
CA GLN A 73 -5.34 1.67 -2.05
C GLN A 73 -6.68 2.14 -1.48
N PHE A 74 -6.78 2.08 -0.17
CA PHE A 74 -7.96 2.56 0.54
C PHE A 74 -7.47 3.45 1.68
N VAL A 75 -7.87 4.71 1.68
CA VAL A 75 -7.40 5.68 2.67
C VAL A 75 -8.16 5.45 3.98
N LEU A 76 -7.42 5.30 5.07
CA LEU A 76 -7.98 5.06 6.39
C LEU A 76 -8.17 6.35 7.18
N ARG A 77 -7.21 7.26 7.13
CA ARG A 77 -7.29 8.50 7.90
C ARG A 77 -6.32 9.53 7.35
N GLY A 78 -6.54 10.77 7.71
CA GLY A 78 -5.68 11.86 7.28
C GLY A 78 -6.01 12.32 5.88
N ARG A 79 -5.26 13.27 5.37
CA ARG A 79 -5.47 13.81 4.04
C ARG A 79 -4.12 14.00 3.36
N ALA A 80 -4.07 13.84 2.06
CA ALA A 80 -2.83 13.99 1.30
C ALA A 80 -3.12 14.45 -0.11
N ARG A 81 -2.10 15.04 -0.73
CA ARG A 81 -2.11 15.30 -2.15
C ARG A 81 -1.38 14.15 -2.79
N VAL A 82 -1.99 13.52 -3.76
CA VAL A 82 -1.42 12.36 -4.42
C VAL A 82 -1.36 12.65 -5.90
N GLY A 83 -0.15 12.69 -6.45
CA GLY A 83 0.03 12.83 -7.88
C GLY A 83 0.04 11.47 -8.52
N ILE A 84 -0.77 11.26 -9.54
CA ILE A 84 -0.80 10.01 -10.30
C ILE A 84 -0.76 10.42 -11.76
N GLY A 85 0.32 10.06 -12.44
CA GLY A 85 0.54 10.52 -13.77
C GLY A 85 0.66 12.04 -13.76
N GLY A 86 -0.11 12.70 -14.57
CA GLY A 86 -0.05 14.15 -14.64
C GLY A 86 -1.09 14.87 -13.80
N THR A 87 -1.84 14.15 -12.96
CA THR A 87 -2.94 14.76 -12.21
C THR A 87 -2.69 14.66 -10.73
N VAL A 88 -2.95 15.74 -10.01
CA VAL A 88 -2.82 15.77 -8.56
C VAL A 88 -4.22 15.71 -7.95
N HIS A 89 -4.42 14.76 -7.05
CA HIS A 89 -5.69 14.55 -6.38
C HIS A 89 -5.53 14.85 -4.90
N GLU A 90 -6.54 15.43 -4.28
CA GLU A 90 -6.53 15.55 -2.84
C GLU A 90 -7.44 14.46 -2.30
N VAL A 91 -6.93 13.61 -1.43
CA VAL A 91 -7.67 12.44 -0.97
C VAL A 91 -7.78 12.45 0.55
N GLY A 92 -8.80 11.79 1.05
CA GLY A 92 -9.05 11.66 2.48
C GLY A 92 -9.71 10.35 2.79
N PRO A 93 -10.20 10.17 4.03
CA PRO A 93 -10.71 8.88 4.47
C PRO A 93 -11.78 8.32 3.56
N SER A 94 -11.67 7.05 3.28
CA SER A 94 -12.58 6.28 2.43
C SER A 94 -12.42 6.55 0.94
N ASP A 95 -11.47 7.35 0.55
CA ASP A 95 -11.16 7.45 -0.87
C ASP A 95 -10.38 6.22 -1.29
N VAL A 96 -10.58 5.79 -2.52
CA VAL A 96 -9.87 4.65 -3.06
C VAL A 96 -9.07 5.09 -4.26
N LEU A 97 -7.88 4.50 -4.42
CA LEU A 97 -6.97 4.89 -5.49
C LEU A 97 -6.53 3.67 -6.26
N TYR A 98 -6.34 3.86 -7.55
CA TYR A 98 -5.72 2.84 -8.39
C TYR A 98 -4.52 3.50 -9.06
N ILE A 99 -3.35 2.92 -8.90
CA ILE A 99 -2.14 3.41 -9.53
C ILE A 99 -1.64 2.30 -10.43
N PRO A 100 -1.73 2.48 -11.74
CA PRO A 100 -1.27 1.43 -12.65
C PRO A 100 0.23 1.21 -12.56
N ALA A 101 0.68 0.03 -12.92
CA ALA A 101 2.08 -0.28 -12.94
C ALA A 101 2.83 0.71 -13.84
N GLY A 102 3.96 1.18 -13.40
CA GLY A 102 4.80 2.07 -14.19
C GLY A 102 4.40 3.53 -14.22
N VAL A 103 3.29 3.88 -13.59
CA VAL A 103 2.84 5.27 -13.63
C VAL A 103 3.50 6.06 -12.51
N PRO A 104 4.14 7.20 -12.82
CA PRO A 104 4.78 8.00 -11.78
C PRO A 104 3.76 8.54 -10.79
N HIS A 105 4.11 8.50 -9.53
CA HIS A 105 3.20 8.99 -8.49
C HIS A 105 3.99 9.47 -7.29
N PHE A 106 3.34 10.34 -6.48
CA PHE A 106 3.96 10.86 -5.26
C PHE A 106 2.88 11.07 -4.21
N TYR A 107 3.30 11.21 -2.95
CA TYR A 107 2.40 11.51 -1.86
C TYR A 107 2.95 12.69 -1.08
N GLU A 108 2.07 13.61 -0.68
CA GLU A 108 2.43 14.74 0.13
C GLU A 108 1.37 14.91 1.20
N VAL A 109 1.72 14.73 2.46
CA VAL A 109 0.74 14.75 3.55
C VAL A 109 0.23 16.17 3.79
N VAL A 110 -1.09 16.29 3.89
CA VAL A 110 -1.73 17.55 4.22
C VAL A 110 -2.21 17.51 5.66
N GLU A 111 -2.80 16.39 6.08
CA GLU A 111 -3.29 16.25 7.43
C GLU A 111 -2.77 14.94 7.97
N ALA A 112 -1.90 14.99 8.93
CA ALA A 112 -1.23 13.81 9.49
C ALA A 112 -2.00 13.22 10.66
N PRO A 113 -1.88 11.95 10.92
CA PRO A 113 -1.18 11.00 10.06
C PRO A 113 -2.05 10.61 8.88
N PHE A 114 -1.41 10.40 7.75
CA PHE A 114 -2.09 9.91 6.56
C PHE A 114 -1.83 8.42 6.48
N GLU A 115 -2.90 7.62 6.54
CA GLU A 115 -2.75 6.17 6.56
C GLU A 115 -3.60 5.54 5.51
N PHE A 116 -3.07 4.55 4.84
CA PHE A 116 -3.84 3.85 3.82
C PHE A 116 -3.40 2.39 3.72
N LEU A 117 -4.33 1.56 3.29
CA LEU A 117 -4.02 0.19 2.93
C LEU A 117 -3.60 0.16 1.48
N CYS A 118 -2.64 -0.68 1.16
CA CYS A 118 -2.15 -0.82 -0.20
C CYS A 118 -2.04 -2.29 -0.55
N MET A 119 -2.78 -2.71 -1.56
CA MET A 119 -2.73 -4.08 -2.04
C MET A 119 -1.92 -4.10 -3.32
N VAL A 120 -0.97 -5.02 -3.39
CA VAL A 120 -0.12 -5.20 -4.56
C VAL A 120 0.02 -6.68 -4.85
N PRO A 121 0.21 -7.07 -6.10
CA PRO A 121 0.45 -8.48 -6.38
C PRO A 121 1.74 -8.94 -5.73
N ASN A 122 1.78 -10.19 -5.33
CA ASN A 122 3.03 -10.76 -4.86
C ASN A 122 3.95 -10.92 -6.05
N GLY A 123 5.21 -10.66 -5.84
CA GLY A 123 6.18 -10.78 -6.90
C GLY A 123 7.16 -9.66 -6.84
N PRO A 124 8.12 -9.67 -7.73
CA PRO A 124 9.15 -8.63 -7.71
C PRO A 124 8.56 -7.26 -8.00
N ASP A 125 9.03 -6.28 -7.28
CA ASP A 125 8.64 -4.90 -7.51
C ASP A 125 9.92 -4.08 -7.51
N GLN A 126 10.12 -3.29 -8.54
CA GLN A 126 11.26 -2.41 -8.58
C GLN A 126 10.76 -0.98 -8.51
N ILE A 127 11.32 -0.21 -7.58
CA ILE A 127 10.95 1.18 -7.42
C ILE A 127 12.03 2.02 -8.04
N GLU A 128 11.63 3.02 -8.80
CA GLU A 128 12.57 3.94 -9.38
C GLU A 128 12.19 5.34 -8.95
N ILE A 129 13.08 6.04 -8.27
CA ILE A 129 12.84 7.40 -7.81
C ILE A 129 13.15 8.34 -8.96
N LEU A 130 12.19 9.23 -9.27
CA LEU A 130 12.36 10.19 -10.33
C LEU A 130 12.80 11.51 -9.74
N GLU A 131 13.89 12.08 -10.33
CA GLU A 131 14.36 13.22 -9.76
C GLU A 131 13.66 14.38 -10.03
N ASP A 132 13.10 14.58 -11.08
CA ASP A 132 12.52 15.74 -11.35
C ASP A 132 11.25 15.79 -10.96
N ARG A 133 10.78 16.67 -10.67
CA ARG A 133 9.48 16.86 -10.16
C ARG A 133 8.63 17.56 -11.04
#